data_ddc3ef05a5a5178187689665ce7aaade
#
_entry.id   ddc3ef05a5a5178187689665ce7aaade
#
_cell.length_a   1.000
_cell.length_b   1.000
_cell.length_c   1.000
_cell.angle_alpha   90.00
_cell.angle_beta   90.00
_cell.angle_gamma   90.00
#
_symmetry.space_group_name_H-M   'P 1'
#
loop_
_entity.id
_entity.type
_entity.pdbx_description
1 polymer ?
#
loop_
_entity_poly.entity_id
_entity_poly.type
_entity_poly.pdbx_seq_one_letter_code
_entity_poly.pdbx_strand_id
1 'polypeptide(L)' 'MDVQVGDRLIMKKKHPCGSNEFAVLRSGMDFRLKCCGCGREVMVPRIKIEKNIKNVIRDENGDV' A
#
# COMPACT_ATOMS: atom_id res chain seq x y z
N MET A 1 -4.85 12.57 -2.58
CA MET A 1 -4.33 11.31 -3.14
C MET A 1 -5.40 10.24 -3.03
N ASP A 2 -5.67 9.56 -4.12
CA ASP A 2 -6.78 8.64 -4.20
C ASP A 2 -6.26 7.20 -4.21
N VAL A 3 -6.39 6.53 -3.07
CA VAL A 3 -5.92 5.16 -2.89
C VAL A 3 -7.13 4.26 -2.70
N GLN A 4 -7.20 3.21 -3.51
CA GLN A 4 -8.33 2.28 -3.48
C GLN A 4 -7.85 0.85 -3.24
N VAL A 5 -8.79 0.01 -2.85
CA VAL A 5 -8.51 -1.42 -2.70
C VAL A 5 -8.05 -1.98 -4.04
N GLY A 6 -6.98 -2.77 -4.01
CA GLY A 6 -6.39 -3.31 -5.22
C GLY A 6 -5.19 -2.53 -5.72
N ASP A 7 -5.00 -1.30 -5.25
CA ASP A 7 -3.83 -0.53 -5.61
C ASP A 7 -2.61 -1.06 -4.88
N ARG A 8 -1.44 -0.77 -5.43
CA ARG A 8 -0.17 -1.06 -4.78
C ARG A 8 0.52 0.23 -4.46
N LEU A 9 1.09 0.31 -3.27
CA LEU A 9 1.76 1.50 -2.80
C LEU A 9 3.26 1.24 -2.71
N ILE A 10 4.03 2.18 -3.25
CA ILE A 10 5.47 2.18 -3.07
C ILE A 10 5.76 3.19 -1.97
N MET A 11 6.30 2.71 -0.87
CA MET A 11 6.58 3.55 0.28
C MET A 11 7.96 4.16 0.20
N LYS A 12 8.14 5.32 0.83
CA LYS A 12 9.45 5.97 0.91
C LYS A 12 10.39 5.15 1.79
N LYS A 13 9.86 4.54 2.86
CA LYS A 13 10.65 3.72 3.76
C LYS A 13 10.42 2.26 3.44
N LYS A 14 11.49 1.49 3.47
CA LYS A 14 11.40 0.05 3.28
C LYS A 14 10.92 -0.63 4.54
N HIS A 15 10.14 -1.69 4.34
CA HIS A 15 9.77 -2.58 5.43
C HIS A 15 11.01 -3.35 5.90
N PRO A 16 11.04 -3.82 7.16
CA PRO A 16 12.18 -4.60 7.65
C PRO A 16 12.55 -5.79 6.80
N CYS A 17 11.62 -6.34 6.03
CA CYS A 17 11.92 -7.45 5.12
C CYS A 17 12.63 -7.01 3.84
N GLY A 18 12.83 -5.70 3.64
CA GLY A 18 13.53 -5.18 2.47
C GLY A 18 12.61 -4.72 1.35
N SER A 19 11.32 -4.98 1.44
CA SER A 19 10.36 -4.57 0.41
C SER A 19 9.70 -3.25 0.80
N ASN A 20 9.47 -2.41 -0.19
CA ASN A 20 8.72 -1.17 0.04
C ASN A 20 7.39 -1.15 -0.73
N GLU A 21 6.99 -2.27 -1.28
CA GLU A 21 5.74 -2.38 -2.03
C GLU A 21 4.67 -3.04 -1.16
N PHE A 22 3.50 -2.41 -1.10
CA PHE A 22 2.38 -2.90 -0.30
C PHE A 22 1.13 -2.92 -1.15
N ALA A 23 0.34 -3.98 -1.01
CA ALA A 23 -0.98 -4.07 -1.65
C ALA A 23 -2.04 -3.53 -0.69
N VAL A 24 -2.97 -2.76 -1.21
CA VAL A 24 -4.05 -2.20 -0.42
C VAL A 24 -5.15 -3.24 -0.29
N LEU A 25 -5.37 -3.72 0.92
CA LEU A 25 -6.42 -4.70 1.20
C LEU A 25 -7.72 -4.02 1.59
N ARG A 26 -7.62 -2.86 2.24
CA ARG A 26 -8.79 -2.13 2.69
C ARG A 26 -8.48 -0.65 2.72
N SER A 27 -9.44 0.16 2.32
CA SER A 27 -9.31 1.60 2.36
C SER A 27 -10.38 2.19 3.28
N GLY A 28 -10.08 3.35 3.85
CA GLY A 28 -10.97 4.02 4.77
C GLY A 28 -10.17 5.04 5.56
N MET A 29 -10.56 5.26 6.81
CA MET A 29 -9.79 6.13 7.70
C MET A 29 -8.43 5.51 8.00
N ASP A 30 -8.38 4.19 8.08
CA ASP A 30 -7.14 3.44 8.20
C ASP A 30 -7.02 2.54 6.98
N PHE A 31 -5.80 2.36 6.52
CA PHE A 31 -5.53 1.44 5.41
C PHE A 31 -4.98 0.13 5.93
N ARG A 32 -5.50 -0.96 5.40
CA ARG A 32 -4.94 -2.27 5.65
C ARG A 32 -4.08 -2.64 4.45
N LEU A 33 -2.81 -2.89 4.71
CA LEU A 33 -1.83 -3.13 3.66
C LEU A 33 -1.19 -4.49 3.87
N LYS A 34 -0.82 -5.11 2.76
CA LYS A 34 -0.09 -6.37 2.80
C LYS A 34 1.27 -6.16 2.14
N CYS A 35 2.32 -6.46 2.86
CA CYS A 35 3.68 -6.36 2.32
C CYS A 35 3.87 -7.39 1.22
N CYS A 36 4.24 -6.93 0.03
CA CYS A 36 4.43 -7.85 -1.10
C CYS A 36 5.68 -8.70 -0.95
N GLY A 37 6.59 -8.31 -0.06
CA GLY A 37 7.81 -9.07 0.15
C GLY A 37 7.63 -10.23 1.10
N CYS A 38 7.09 -9.98 2.30
CA CYS A 38 6.95 -11.01 3.32
C CYS A 38 5.51 -11.46 3.55
N GLY A 39 4.54 -10.79 2.95
CA GLY A 39 3.14 -11.15 3.10
C GLY A 39 2.50 -10.69 4.40
N ARG A 40 3.20 -9.91 5.18
CA ARG A 40 2.68 -9.45 6.46
C ARG A 40 1.64 -8.35 6.25
N GLU A 41 0.55 -8.42 7.01
CA GLU A 41 -0.49 -7.39 6.95
C GLU A 41 -0.25 -6.37 8.05
N VAL A 42 -0.40 -5.10 7.70
CA VAL A 42 -0.25 -4.00 8.66
C VAL A 42 -1.43 -3.05 8.49
N MET A 43 -1.77 -2.35 9.57
CA MET A 43 -2.79 -1.33 9.53
C MET A 43 -2.15 0.00 9.83
N VAL A 44 -2.35 0.98 8.96
CA VAL A 44 -1.69 2.28 9.07
C VAL A 44 -2.73 3.38 8.86
N PRO A 45 -2.74 4.41 9.71
CA PRO A 45 -3.64 5.55 9.52
C PRO A 45 -3.41 6.23 8.18
N ARG A 46 -4.49 6.70 7.58
CA ARG A 46 -4.43 7.34 6.26
C ARG A 46 -3.42 8.49 6.22
N ILE A 47 -3.37 9.30 7.27
CA ILE A 47 -2.48 10.44 7.32
C ILE A 47 -1.02 10.01 7.19
N LYS A 48 -0.65 8.93 7.87
CA LYS A 48 0.72 8.43 7.79
C LYS A 48 1.02 7.85 6.42
N ILE A 49 0.06 7.17 5.83
CA ILE A 49 0.22 6.60 4.50
C ILE A 49 0.49 7.71 3.49
N GLU A 50 -0.31 8.76 3.51
CA GLU A 50 -0.18 9.84 2.54
C GLU A 50 1.19 10.51 2.61
N LYS A 51 1.75 10.60 3.80
CA LYS A 51 3.07 11.20 3.98
C LYS A 51 4.20 10.29 3.54
N ASN A 52 3.96 8.99 3.52
CA ASN A 52 5.01 8.00 3.30
C ASN A 52 4.94 7.37 1.90
N ILE A 53 3.92 7.67 1.13
CA ILE A 53 3.79 7.13 -0.21
C ILE A 53 4.73 7.85 -1.16
N LYS A 54 5.52 7.05 -1.88
CA LYS A 54 6.36 7.56 -2.96
C LYS A 54 5.62 7.47 -4.29
N ASN A 55 4.87 6.39 -4.50
CA ASN A 55 4.16 6.18 -5.75
C ASN A 55 2.98 5.25 -5.52
N VAL A 56 1.99 5.34 -6.41
CA VAL A 56 0.83 4.46 -6.39
C VAL A 56 0.78 3.75 -7.73
N ILE A 57 0.75 2.42 -7.70
CA ILE A 57 0.67 1.61 -8.90
C ILE A 57 -0.73 1.05 -8.98
N ARG A 58 -1.42 1.32 -10.07
CA ARG A 58 -2.72 0.75 -10.34
C ARG A 58 -2.60 -0.42 -11.28
N ASP A 59 -3.23 -1.50 -10.91
CA ASP A 59 -3.24 -2.69 -11.73
C ASP A 59 -4.40 -2.60 -12.71
N GLU A 60 -4.15 -1.99 -13.85
CA GLU A 60 -5.18 -1.82 -14.85
C GLU A 60 -5.50 -3.10 -15.60
N ASN A 61 -4.64 -4.08 -15.47
CA ASN A 61 -4.87 -5.35 -16.15
C ASN A 61 -6.01 -6.13 -15.52
N GLY A 62 -6.38 -5.77 -14.31
CA GLY A 62 -7.45 -6.46 -13.62
C GLY A 62 -8.79 -6.26 -14.25
N ASP A 63 -8.92 -5.29 -15.10
CA ASP A 63 -10.19 -4.98 -15.72
C ASP A 63 -10.51 -5.87 -16.92
N VAL A 64 -9.57 -6.61 -17.37
CA VAL A 64 -9.73 -7.45 -18.56
C VAL A 64 -10.58 -8.67 -18.25
#